data_cc18e1d3a04d088374750e496ca07c9f
#
_entry.id   cc18e1d3a04d088374750e496ca07c9f
#
_cell.length_a   1.000
_cell.length_b   1.000
_cell.length_c   1.000
_cell.angle_alpha   90.00
_cell.angle_beta   90.00
_cell.angle_gamma   90.00
#
_symmetry.space_group_name_H-M   'P 1'
#
loop_
_entity.id
_entity.type
_entity.pdbx_description
1 polymer ?
#
loop_
_entity_poly.entity_id
_entity_poly.type
_entity_poly.pdbx_seq_one_letter_code
_entity_poly.pdbx_strand_id
1 'polypeptide(L)'
;MAGKQEEPQQSRLPEVRLRLGAELERIAEQLRSLARAQDQLHDLYEAVLSRDVELSVVLRLIVATAMDLVGARYGALGVLDEDGESLGLFVPAGLSDEERTELAEVELPRGRGLLGRLIAHPEPLRVDDISTHPDSAGFPPGHPPMRTLLGAAIDIRGTIYGDLYVSERHDGRPFDAHDEALIVALAGAAGLAIDDARLYEQTRLDAEQFQRLLLPRLPDLTPFTAAAAYRPASSPGHLGGDWYDALLVPDQACAAVIGDVVGHDLQAAAAMAQVRNMLRALLYDRHALPSAVLAQLDRTLNAITDNPVTTACLARIEPEEQGGWKLRWSTAGHPAPLLLAPDRTTLYLDAEPDLPFGVDPTQPRHDHTHSLSPGTTVIFFTDGLVEHPKQSVETGLERLATLATAHASLHLEDLVEALADKHPSDGHDDMAILALRTPHT
;
A
#
# COMPACT_ATOMS: atom_id res chain seq x y z
N MET A 1 53.18 -64.48 -59.55
CA MET A 1 51.90 -63.82 -59.69
C MET A 1 51.33 -63.75 -58.30
N ALA A 2 51.44 -62.58 -57.67
CA ALA A 2 50.98 -62.38 -56.30
C ALA A 2 49.61 -61.61 -56.34
N GLY A 3 48.57 -62.28 -55.83
CA GLY A 3 47.29 -61.64 -55.67
C GLY A 3 47.30 -60.77 -54.43
N LYS A 4 47.03 -59.45 -54.57
CA LYS A 4 46.72 -58.56 -53.50
C LYS A 4 45.28 -58.80 -53.05
N GLN A 5 45.08 -59.19 -51.79
CA GLN A 5 43.79 -59.15 -51.13
C GLN A 5 43.49 -57.74 -50.68
N GLU A 6 42.35 -57.19 -51.12
CA GLU A 6 41.75 -55.94 -50.59
C GLU A 6 40.99 -56.28 -49.32
N GLU A 7 41.35 -55.65 -48.19
CA GLU A 7 40.60 -55.67 -46.94
C GLU A 7 39.31 -54.83 -47.07
N PRO A 8 38.15 -55.23 -46.48
CA PRO A 8 36.92 -54.51 -46.66
C PRO A 8 36.80 -53.30 -45.73
N GLN A 9 36.49 -52.19 -46.34
CA GLN A 9 36.23 -50.87 -45.76
C GLN A 9 34.90 -50.77 -44.97
N GLN A 10 34.58 -51.75 -44.08
CA GLN A 10 33.27 -51.84 -43.42
C GLN A 10 33.21 -51.44 -41.93
N SER A 11 34.24 -50.83 -41.34
CA SER A 11 34.31 -50.62 -39.87
C SER A 11 34.13 -49.16 -39.40
N ARG A 12 33.96 -48.15 -40.28
CA ARG A 12 33.93 -46.72 -39.88
C ARG A 12 32.50 -46.11 -39.74
N LEU A 13 31.48 -46.72 -40.26
CA LEU A 13 30.10 -46.21 -40.26
C LEU A 13 29.42 -46.17 -38.88
N PRO A 14 29.63 -47.12 -37.95
CA PRO A 14 29.02 -47.06 -36.63
C PRO A 14 29.58 -45.93 -35.72
N GLU A 15 30.91 -45.70 -35.77
CA GLU A 15 31.57 -44.64 -34.96
C GLU A 15 31.15 -43.24 -35.40
N VAL A 16 30.96 -42.99 -36.69
CA VAL A 16 30.51 -41.71 -37.23
C VAL A 16 29.06 -41.42 -36.83
N ARG A 17 28.19 -42.48 -36.83
CA ARG A 17 26.82 -42.35 -36.37
C ARG A 17 26.70 -42.07 -34.87
N LEU A 18 27.51 -42.70 -34.03
CA LEU A 18 27.58 -42.49 -32.60
C LEU A 18 28.09 -41.07 -32.27
N ARG A 19 29.12 -40.55 -32.97
CA ARG A 19 29.62 -39.16 -32.81
C ARG A 19 28.57 -38.16 -33.23
N LEU A 20 27.90 -38.37 -34.35
CA LEU A 20 26.85 -37.48 -34.84
C LEU A 20 25.63 -37.45 -33.86
N GLY A 21 25.25 -38.60 -33.29
CA GLY A 21 24.23 -38.69 -32.28
C GLY A 21 24.58 -37.90 -31.03
N ALA A 22 25.82 -38.06 -30.51
CA ALA A 22 26.28 -37.29 -29.34
C ALA A 22 26.37 -35.78 -29.59
N GLU A 23 26.74 -35.37 -30.82
CA GLU A 23 26.74 -33.94 -31.18
C GLU A 23 25.30 -33.37 -31.30
N LEU A 24 24.39 -34.13 -31.88
CA LEU A 24 22.98 -33.73 -31.96
C LEU A 24 22.33 -33.64 -30.56
N GLU A 25 22.62 -34.56 -29.66
CA GLU A 25 22.19 -34.52 -28.26
C GLU A 25 22.75 -33.27 -27.55
N ARG A 26 24.03 -32.94 -27.76
CA ARG A 26 24.66 -31.74 -27.18
C ARG A 26 24.01 -30.45 -27.71
N ILE A 27 23.74 -30.37 -29.01
CA ILE A 27 23.05 -29.23 -29.63
C ILE A 27 21.62 -29.12 -29.10
N ALA A 28 20.91 -30.22 -28.98
CA ALA A 28 19.55 -30.24 -28.42
C ALA A 28 19.53 -29.80 -26.95
N GLU A 29 20.54 -30.16 -26.16
CA GLU A 29 20.70 -29.71 -24.78
C GLU A 29 20.98 -28.18 -24.71
N GLN A 30 21.87 -27.68 -25.57
CA GLN A 30 22.13 -26.23 -25.67
C GLN A 30 20.90 -25.44 -26.09
N LEU A 31 20.11 -25.94 -27.04
CA LEU A 31 18.86 -25.29 -27.46
C LEU A 31 17.82 -25.29 -26.34
N ARG A 32 17.71 -26.41 -25.60
CA ARG A 32 16.81 -26.48 -24.43
C ARG A 32 17.26 -25.55 -23.29
N SER A 33 18.55 -25.38 -23.08
CA SER A 33 19.09 -24.44 -22.10
C SER A 33 18.82 -22.99 -22.51
N LEU A 34 19.02 -22.65 -23.78
CA LEU A 34 18.68 -21.31 -24.31
C LEU A 34 17.19 -20.99 -24.20
N ALA A 35 16.31 -21.94 -24.52
CA ALA A 35 14.87 -21.76 -24.40
C ALA A 35 14.47 -21.53 -22.93
N ARG A 36 15.00 -22.30 -21.99
CA ARG A 36 14.75 -22.12 -20.55
C ARG A 36 15.23 -20.73 -20.07
N ALA A 37 16.41 -20.31 -20.47
CA ALA A 37 16.93 -18.98 -20.12
C ALA A 37 16.05 -17.85 -20.67
N GLN A 38 15.50 -18.02 -21.88
CA GLN A 38 14.58 -17.07 -22.49
C GLN A 38 13.25 -17.00 -21.72
N ASP A 39 12.70 -18.14 -21.34
CA ASP A 39 11.45 -18.20 -20.55
C ASP A 39 11.66 -17.55 -19.16
N GLN A 40 12.76 -17.84 -18.47
CA GLN A 40 13.09 -17.23 -17.17
C GLN A 40 13.25 -15.70 -17.26
N LEU A 41 13.91 -15.21 -18.33
CA LEU A 41 14.03 -13.77 -18.55
C LEU A 41 12.69 -13.10 -18.88
N HIS A 42 11.79 -13.82 -19.55
CA HIS A 42 10.45 -13.34 -19.84
C HIS A 42 9.62 -13.25 -18.55
N ASP A 43 9.61 -14.30 -17.74
CA ASP A 43 8.92 -14.31 -16.43
C ASP A 43 9.45 -13.21 -15.50
N LEU A 44 10.76 -13.00 -15.49
CA LEU A 44 11.38 -11.91 -14.75
C LEU A 44 10.93 -10.54 -15.25
N TYR A 45 10.90 -10.35 -16.57
CA TYR A 45 10.46 -9.09 -17.17
C TYR A 45 9.00 -8.77 -16.80
N GLU A 46 8.11 -9.75 -16.91
CA GLU A 46 6.70 -9.61 -16.50
C GLU A 46 6.59 -9.29 -15.00
N ALA A 47 7.37 -9.96 -14.14
CA ALA A 47 7.36 -9.74 -12.70
C ALA A 47 7.86 -8.32 -12.32
N VAL A 48 8.93 -7.84 -12.96
CA VAL A 48 9.49 -6.49 -12.72
C VAL A 48 8.52 -5.39 -13.16
N LEU A 49 7.74 -5.62 -14.22
CA LEU A 49 6.75 -4.65 -14.70
C LEU A 49 5.40 -4.73 -13.99
N SER A 50 5.15 -5.79 -13.24
CA SER A 50 3.88 -6.00 -12.54
C SER A 50 3.87 -5.23 -11.22
N ARG A 51 2.93 -4.30 -11.07
CA ARG A 51 2.72 -3.55 -9.81
C ARG A 51 2.05 -4.37 -8.72
N ASP A 52 1.46 -5.52 -9.08
CA ASP A 52 0.73 -6.38 -8.13
C ASP A 52 1.63 -7.41 -7.44
N VAL A 53 2.92 -7.48 -7.81
CA VAL A 53 3.88 -8.42 -7.23
C VAL A 53 4.70 -7.75 -6.14
N GLU A 54 4.71 -8.33 -4.96
CA GLU A 54 5.50 -7.85 -3.83
C GLU A 54 7.00 -7.80 -4.19
N LEU A 55 7.68 -6.70 -3.88
CA LEU A 55 9.12 -6.50 -4.18
C LEU A 55 9.97 -7.70 -3.75
N SER A 56 9.70 -8.27 -2.58
CA SER A 56 10.43 -9.42 -2.04
C SER A 56 10.34 -10.66 -2.95
N VAL A 57 9.24 -10.84 -3.68
CA VAL A 57 9.04 -11.93 -4.65
C VAL A 57 9.86 -11.67 -5.92
N VAL A 58 9.84 -10.44 -6.41
CA VAL A 58 10.65 -10.02 -7.59
C VAL A 58 12.12 -10.22 -7.32
N LEU A 59 12.62 -9.79 -6.16
CA LEU A 59 14.03 -9.91 -5.79
C LEU A 59 14.46 -11.38 -5.63
N ARG A 60 13.61 -12.24 -5.06
CA ARG A 60 13.87 -13.69 -5.02
C ARG A 60 13.98 -14.30 -6.41
N LEU A 61 13.12 -13.90 -7.33
CA LEU A 61 13.16 -14.37 -8.71
C LEU A 61 14.44 -13.93 -9.41
N ILE A 62 14.89 -12.69 -9.18
CA ILE A 62 16.17 -12.17 -9.72
C ILE A 62 17.35 -13.00 -9.23
N VAL A 63 17.44 -13.28 -7.92
CA VAL A 63 18.53 -14.10 -7.37
C VAL A 63 18.51 -15.52 -7.95
N ALA A 64 17.33 -16.14 -8.02
CA ALA A 64 17.20 -17.49 -8.59
C ALA A 64 17.61 -17.52 -10.07
N THR A 65 17.15 -16.55 -10.87
CA THR A 65 17.53 -16.40 -12.28
C THR A 65 19.05 -16.17 -12.43
N ALA A 66 19.64 -15.35 -11.56
CA ALA A 66 21.10 -15.10 -11.56
C ALA A 66 21.87 -16.39 -11.33
N MET A 67 21.49 -17.17 -10.32
CA MET A 67 22.13 -18.46 -10.02
C MET A 67 22.01 -19.44 -11.17
N ASP A 68 20.84 -19.58 -11.75
CA ASP A 68 20.59 -20.52 -12.85
C ASP A 68 21.36 -20.17 -14.10
N LEU A 69 21.39 -18.87 -14.49
CA LEU A 69 22.08 -18.43 -15.70
C LEU A 69 23.60 -18.60 -15.64
N VAL A 70 24.22 -18.38 -14.48
CA VAL A 70 25.67 -18.52 -14.32
C VAL A 70 26.06 -19.89 -13.73
N GLY A 71 25.09 -20.76 -13.41
CA GLY A 71 25.31 -22.07 -12.82
C GLY A 71 25.89 -22.01 -11.41
N ALA A 72 25.49 -21.04 -10.60
CA ALA A 72 25.98 -20.86 -9.24
C ALA A 72 25.16 -21.69 -8.23
N ARG A 73 25.82 -22.17 -7.17
CA ARG A 73 25.20 -22.90 -6.07
C ARG A 73 24.53 -22.00 -5.07
N TYR A 74 25.13 -20.85 -4.76
CA TYR A 74 24.65 -19.87 -3.81
C TYR A 74 24.48 -18.51 -4.47
N GLY A 75 23.52 -17.76 -3.99
CA GLY A 75 23.31 -16.38 -4.40
C GLY A 75 22.63 -15.58 -3.30
N ALA A 76 22.83 -14.28 -3.29
CA ALA A 76 22.08 -13.40 -2.44
C ALA A 76 21.96 -11.99 -3.04
N LEU A 77 20.94 -11.27 -2.59
CA LEU A 77 20.72 -9.87 -2.89
C LEU A 77 20.51 -9.13 -1.56
N GLY A 78 21.29 -8.09 -1.36
CA GLY A 78 21.15 -7.17 -0.24
C GLY A 78 20.58 -5.83 -0.72
N VAL A 79 19.56 -5.31 -0.02
CA VAL A 79 19.02 -3.96 -0.25
C VAL A 79 19.41 -3.09 0.94
N LEU A 80 20.03 -1.96 0.68
CA LEU A 80 20.34 -0.95 1.70
C LEU A 80 19.03 -0.31 2.19
N ASP A 81 18.98 0.01 3.48
CA ASP A 81 17.91 0.86 4.02
C ASP A 81 18.05 2.33 3.55
N GLU A 82 17.21 3.20 4.06
CA GLU A 82 17.15 4.60 3.63
C GLU A 82 18.39 5.41 4.00
N ASP A 83 19.10 5.02 5.06
CA ASP A 83 20.34 5.69 5.48
C ASP A 83 21.54 5.29 4.61
N GLY A 84 21.40 4.20 3.84
CA GLY A 84 22.47 3.68 2.96
C GLY A 84 23.64 3.04 3.71
N GLU A 85 23.54 2.86 5.02
CA GLU A 85 24.63 2.37 5.88
C GLU A 85 24.46 0.90 6.27
N SER A 86 23.18 0.42 6.33
CA SER A 86 22.85 -0.95 6.72
C SER A 86 21.94 -1.65 5.70
N LEU A 87 21.87 -2.98 5.77
CA LEU A 87 20.95 -3.76 4.94
C LEU A 87 19.57 -3.78 5.61
N GLY A 88 18.57 -3.22 4.93
CA GLY A 88 17.17 -3.29 5.32
C GLY A 88 16.51 -4.60 4.89
N LEU A 89 16.95 -5.19 3.76
CA LEU A 89 16.44 -6.46 3.26
C LEU A 89 17.60 -7.32 2.77
N PHE A 90 17.55 -8.62 3.07
CA PHE A 90 18.52 -9.60 2.59
C PHE A 90 17.79 -10.84 2.07
N VAL A 91 18.09 -11.23 0.83
CA VAL A 91 17.43 -12.32 0.10
C VAL A 91 18.45 -13.39 -0.28
N PRO A 92 18.76 -14.36 0.61
CA PRO A 92 19.64 -15.48 0.29
C PRO A 92 18.92 -16.57 -0.48
N ALA A 93 19.66 -17.28 -1.36
CA ALA A 93 19.20 -18.41 -2.13
C ALA A 93 20.27 -19.52 -2.23
N GLY A 94 19.84 -20.76 -2.47
CA GLY A 94 20.73 -21.92 -2.60
C GLY A 94 21.15 -22.59 -1.29
N LEU A 95 20.75 -22.05 -0.14
CA LEU A 95 21.02 -22.64 1.18
C LEU A 95 20.11 -23.83 1.45
N SER A 96 20.65 -24.90 2.04
CA SER A 96 19.88 -25.99 2.62
C SER A 96 19.08 -25.52 3.84
N ASP A 97 18.10 -26.29 4.29
CA ASP A 97 17.31 -25.96 5.48
C ASP A 97 18.17 -25.93 6.76
N GLU A 98 19.22 -26.77 6.83
CA GLU A 98 20.19 -26.76 7.93
C GLU A 98 21.03 -25.49 7.91
N GLU A 99 21.65 -25.15 6.78
CA GLU A 99 22.42 -23.91 6.58
C GLU A 99 21.58 -22.65 6.87
N ARG A 100 20.31 -22.64 6.47
CA ARG A 100 19.38 -21.53 6.74
C ARG A 100 19.08 -21.38 8.23
N THR A 101 18.92 -22.50 8.94
CA THR A 101 18.66 -22.48 10.37
C THR A 101 19.88 -22.00 11.14
N GLU A 102 21.09 -22.44 10.79
CA GLU A 102 22.33 -21.99 11.42
C GLU A 102 22.60 -20.51 11.19
N LEU A 103 22.24 -19.97 10.02
CA LEU A 103 22.42 -18.54 9.69
C LEU A 103 21.30 -17.64 10.22
N ALA A 104 20.17 -18.19 10.69
CA ALA A 104 19.04 -17.38 11.13
C ALA A 104 19.37 -16.50 12.37
N GLU A 105 20.34 -16.89 13.19
CA GLU A 105 20.81 -16.15 14.36
C GLU A 105 22.03 -15.24 14.07
N VAL A 106 22.55 -15.28 12.82
CA VAL A 106 23.69 -14.47 12.42
C VAL A 106 23.21 -13.08 12.01
N GLU A 107 23.85 -12.04 12.54
CA GLU A 107 23.57 -10.67 12.06
C GLU A 107 23.83 -10.56 10.55
N LEU A 108 22.90 -9.87 9.86
CA LEU A 108 23.03 -9.59 8.44
C LEU A 108 24.40 -8.93 8.12
N PRO A 109 24.98 -9.22 6.95
CA PRO A 109 26.26 -8.62 6.56
C PRO A 109 26.12 -7.08 6.56
N ARG A 110 26.93 -6.42 7.39
CA ARG A 110 26.86 -4.95 7.56
C ARG A 110 27.72 -4.21 6.54
N GLY A 111 27.68 -4.60 5.27
CA GLY A 111 28.47 -3.91 4.23
C GLY A 111 29.98 -3.91 4.48
N ARG A 112 30.52 -4.96 5.12
CA ARG A 112 31.96 -5.14 5.37
C ARG A 112 32.54 -6.16 4.40
N GLY A 113 33.86 -6.12 4.24
CA GLY A 113 34.57 -7.05 3.37
C GLY A 113 34.21 -6.84 1.91
N LEU A 114 34.11 -7.93 1.15
CA LEU A 114 33.83 -7.90 -0.30
C LEU A 114 32.47 -7.28 -0.63
N LEU A 115 31.46 -7.50 0.19
CA LEU A 115 30.12 -6.89 0.00
C LEU A 115 30.15 -5.39 0.24
N GLY A 116 30.85 -4.93 1.29
CA GLY A 116 31.06 -3.49 1.52
C GLY A 116 31.84 -2.82 0.41
N ARG A 117 32.79 -3.55 -0.22
CA ARG A 117 33.49 -3.05 -1.39
C ARG A 117 32.58 -2.81 -2.59
N LEU A 118 31.63 -3.72 -2.86
CA LEU A 118 30.65 -3.55 -3.95
C LEU A 118 29.78 -2.30 -3.74
N ILE A 119 29.46 -1.95 -2.52
CA ILE A 119 28.70 -0.74 -2.18
C ILE A 119 29.58 0.52 -2.30
N ALA A 120 30.81 0.47 -1.79
CA ALA A 120 31.71 1.62 -1.81
C ALA A 120 32.32 1.90 -3.20
N HIS A 121 32.50 0.86 -4.00
CA HIS A 121 33.09 0.88 -5.34
C HIS A 121 32.20 0.05 -6.28
N PRO A 122 31.23 0.65 -6.96
CA PRO A 122 30.18 -0.07 -7.70
C PRO A 122 30.65 -0.78 -8.98
N GLU A 123 31.92 -1.08 -9.07
CA GLU A 123 32.48 -1.89 -10.15
C GLU A 123 32.21 -3.38 -9.89
N PRO A 124 31.85 -4.17 -10.92
CA PRO A 124 31.67 -5.61 -10.77
C PRO A 124 32.93 -6.28 -10.19
N LEU A 125 32.73 -7.25 -9.32
CA LEU A 125 33.81 -7.93 -8.60
C LEU A 125 33.77 -9.42 -8.88
N ARG A 126 34.84 -9.93 -9.52
CA ARG A 126 35.12 -11.37 -9.66
C ARG A 126 36.27 -11.78 -8.75
N VAL A 127 36.03 -12.79 -7.93
CA VAL A 127 37.03 -13.32 -6.99
C VAL A 127 37.14 -14.85 -7.18
N ASP A 128 38.30 -15.30 -7.56
CA ASP A 128 38.58 -16.73 -7.75
C ASP A 128 38.85 -17.45 -6.42
N ASP A 129 39.31 -16.74 -5.41
CA ASP A 129 39.53 -17.26 -4.06
C ASP A 129 39.34 -16.16 -3.01
N ILE A 130 38.16 -16.21 -2.34
CA ILE A 130 37.76 -15.26 -1.30
C ILE A 130 38.77 -15.25 -0.15
N SER A 131 39.37 -16.40 0.19
CA SER A 131 40.25 -16.51 1.35
C SER A 131 41.58 -15.75 1.17
N THR A 132 41.98 -15.46 -0.08
CA THR A 132 43.22 -14.76 -0.39
C THR A 132 43.00 -13.29 -0.77
N HIS A 133 41.74 -12.86 -0.91
CA HIS A 133 41.44 -11.48 -1.32
C HIS A 133 41.69 -10.49 -0.14
N PRO A 134 42.39 -9.36 -0.39
CA PRO A 134 42.76 -8.41 0.67
C PRO A 134 41.56 -7.81 1.42
N ASP A 135 40.44 -7.66 0.76
CA ASP A 135 39.21 -7.13 1.36
C ASP A 135 38.31 -8.23 1.98
N SER A 136 38.78 -9.47 2.05
CA SER A 136 38.01 -10.56 2.69
C SER A 136 37.92 -10.37 4.19
N ALA A 137 36.69 -10.34 4.72
CA ALA A 137 36.43 -10.29 6.18
C ALA A 137 36.23 -11.68 6.79
N GLY A 138 36.34 -12.76 5.98
CA GLY A 138 36.00 -14.12 6.41
C GLY A 138 34.48 -14.36 6.47
N PHE A 139 34.10 -15.53 7.00
CA PHE A 139 32.70 -15.95 7.13
C PHE A 139 32.34 -16.09 8.60
N PRO A 140 31.09 -15.77 8.97
CA PRO A 140 30.59 -16.04 10.32
C PRO A 140 30.48 -17.53 10.60
N PRO A 141 30.42 -17.96 11.86
CA PRO A 141 30.17 -19.36 12.22
C PRO A 141 28.87 -19.85 11.60
N GLY A 142 28.84 -21.10 11.12
CA GLY A 142 27.69 -21.72 10.45
C GLY A 142 27.51 -21.33 8.97
N HIS A 143 28.30 -20.40 8.46
CA HIS A 143 28.23 -20.03 7.03
C HIS A 143 28.88 -21.13 6.17
N PRO A 144 28.22 -21.57 5.07
CA PRO A 144 28.80 -22.53 4.16
C PRO A 144 30.13 -22.00 3.59
N PRO A 145 31.13 -22.88 3.43
CA PRO A 145 32.41 -22.44 2.89
C PRO A 145 32.24 -22.06 1.41
N MET A 146 32.60 -20.84 1.07
CA MET A 146 32.58 -20.32 -0.29
C MET A 146 33.99 -19.90 -0.68
N ARG A 147 34.38 -20.27 -1.90
CA ARG A 147 35.69 -19.96 -2.44
C ARG A 147 35.63 -18.87 -3.51
N THR A 148 34.67 -18.96 -4.41
CA THR A 148 34.54 -18.03 -5.52
C THR A 148 33.40 -17.02 -5.27
N LEU A 149 33.51 -15.82 -5.83
CA LEU A 149 32.45 -14.81 -5.77
C LEU A 149 32.38 -14.04 -7.07
N LEU A 150 31.17 -13.78 -7.53
CA LEU A 150 30.87 -12.82 -8.55
C LEU A 150 29.76 -11.90 -8.03
N GLY A 151 30.01 -10.61 -7.96
CA GLY A 151 29.04 -9.63 -7.46
C GLY A 151 29.00 -8.35 -8.27
N ALA A 152 27.86 -7.69 -8.24
CA ALA A 152 27.65 -6.37 -8.81
C ALA A 152 26.84 -5.50 -7.85
N ALA A 153 27.15 -4.21 -7.83
CA ALA A 153 26.30 -3.23 -7.16
C ALA A 153 24.96 -3.10 -7.88
N ILE A 154 23.92 -2.90 -7.11
CA ILE A 154 22.59 -2.51 -7.60
C ILE A 154 22.61 -0.98 -7.68
N ASP A 155 22.94 -0.46 -8.86
CA ASP A 155 23.09 0.97 -9.12
C ASP A 155 22.09 1.44 -10.18
N ILE A 156 21.36 2.50 -9.87
CA ILE A 156 20.51 3.22 -10.83
C ILE A 156 20.89 4.69 -10.80
N ARG A 157 21.43 5.18 -11.90
CA ARG A 157 21.81 6.60 -12.10
C ARG A 157 22.77 7.15 -11.04
N GLY A 158 23.66 6.29 -10.51
CA GLY A 158 24.61 6.66 -9.47
C GLY A 158 24.10 6.58 -8.04
N THR A 159 22.87 6.09 -7.85
CA THR A 159 22.33 5.75 -6.54
C THR A 159 22.49 4.25 -6.30
N ILE A 160 23.21 3.89 -5.24
CA ILE A 160 23.43 2.50 -4.85
C ILE A 160 22.28 2.04 -3.96
N TYR A 161 21.57 1.01 -4.41
CA TYR A 161 20.47 0.39 -3.67
C TYR A 161 20.89 -0.86 -2.91
N GLY A 162 22.07 -1.42 -3.23
CA GLY A 162 22.55 -2.64 -2.61
C GLY A 162 23.53 -3.41 -3.47
N ASP A 163 23.53 -4.72 -3.31
CA ASP A 163 24.36 -5.65 -4.07
C ASP A 163 23.64 -6.93 -4.45
N LEU A 164 24.03 -7.51 -5.60
CA LEU A 164 23.67 -8.85 -6.04
C LEU A 164 24.97 -9.64 -6.21
N TYR A 165 25.04 -10.83 -5.60
CA TYR A 165 26.19 -11.69 -5.75
C TYR A 165 25.82 -13.17 -5.81
N VAL A 166 26.69 -13.94 -6.44
CA VAL A 166 26.61 -15.39 -6.57
C VAL A 166 27.95 -16.02 -6.23
N SER A 167 27.90 -17.28 -5.80
CA SER A 167 29.10 -17.98 -5.35
C SER A 167 29.03 -19.48 -5.73
N GLU A 168 30.19 -20.10 -5.91
CA GLU A 168 30.38 -21.53 -6.18
C GLU A 168 29.65 -22.02 -7.44
N ARG A 169 30.34 -22.02 -8.59
CA ARG A 169 29.79 -22.66 -9.78
C ARG A 169 29.70 -24.19 -9.61
N HIS A 170 28.62 -24.77 -10.07
CA HIS A 170 28.40 -26.23 -10.03
C HIS A 170 29.49 -27.02 -10.78
N ASP A 171 30.08 -26.45 -11.82
CA ASP A 171 31.14 -27.07 -12.61
C ASP A 171 32.56 -26.86 -12.04
N GLY A 172 32.68 -26.11 -10.95
CA GLY A 172 33.94 -25.81 -10.26
C GLY A 172 34.86 -24.85 -10.99
N ARG A 173 34.46 -24.25 -12.12
CA ARG A 173 35.25 -23.25 -12.84
C ARG A 173 35.08 -21.86 -12.22
N PRO A 174 36.07 -20.96 -12.39
CA PRO A 174 35.84 -19.54 -12.06
C PRO A 174 34.74 -18.91 -12.92
N PHE A 175 34.11 -17.88 -12.41
CA PHE A 175 33.20 -17.03 -13.19
C PHE A 175 33.97 -16.26 -14.26
N ASP A 176 33.36 -16.07 -15.43
CA ASP A 176 33.99 -15.37 -16.56
C ASP A 176 33.33 -14.00 -16.87
N ALA A 177 33.78 -13.34 -17.94
CA ALA A 177 33.25 -12.03 -18.34
C ALA A 177 31.82 -12.09 -18.87
N HIS A 178 31.36 -13.25 -19.34
CA HIS A 178 29.96 -13.45 -19.74
C HIS A 178 29.06 -13.55 -18.52
N ASP A 179 29.46 -14.32 -17.50
CA ASP A 179 28.78 -14.42 -16.23
C ASP A 179 28.64 -13.03 -15.58
N GLU A 180 29.73 -12.23 -15.60
CA GLU A 180 29.75 -10.87 -15.08
C GLU A 180 28.72 -9.96 -15.78
N ALA A 181 28.65 -10.01 -17.12
CA ALA A 181 27.69 -9.22 -17.87
C ALA A 181 26.24 -9.58 -17.53
N LEU A 182 25.96 -10.86 -17.26
CA LEU A 182 24.62 -11.33 -16.82
C LEU A 182 24.28 -10.81 -15.42
N ILE A 183 25.19 -10.90 -14.46
CA ILE A 183 24.97 -10.42 -13.09
C ILE A 183 24.78 -8.90 -13.06
N VAL A 184 25.55 -8.15 -13.84
CA VAL A 184 25.39 -6.69 -13.98
C VAL A 184 23.99 -6.33 -14.54
N ALA A 185 23.55 -7.05 -15.58
CA ALA A 185 22.23 -6.81 -16.16
C ALA A 185 21.07 -7.11 -15.15
N LEU A 186 21.21 -8.19 -14.38
CA LEU A 186 20.22 -8.56 -13.35
C LEU A 186 20.26 -7.63 -12.15
N ALA A 187 21.43 -7.14 -11.74
CA ALA A 187 21.56 -6.09 -10.74
C ALA A 187 20.86 -4.79 -11.19
N GLY A 188 20.98 -4.43 -12.47
CA GLY A 188 20.22 -3.32 -13.06
C GLY A 188 18.71 -3.53 -13.00
N ALA A 189 18.22 -4.74 -13.30
CA ALA A 189 16.80 -5.07 -13.18
C ALA A 189 16.30 -4.99 -11.73
N ALA A 190 17.10 -5.48 -10.76
CA ALA A 190 16.80 -5.34 -9.34
C ALA A 190 16.72 -3.86 -8.93
N GLY A 191 17.65 -3.04 -9.40
CA GLY A 191 17.67 -1.61 -9.13
C GLY A 191 16.41 -0.91 -9.62
N LEU A 192 15.95 -1.22 -10.84
CA LEU A 192 14.69 -0.66 -11.35
C LEU A 192 13.49 -1.06 -10.49
N ALA A 193 13.40 -2.32 -10.08
CA ALA A 193 12.31 -2.79 -9.22
C ALA A 193 12.32 -2.11 -7.84
N ILE A 194 13.50 -1.91 -7.25
CA ILE A 194 13.66 -1.25 -5.95
C ILE A 194 13.35 0.25 -6.06
N ASP A 195 13.84 0.92 -7.11
CA ASP A 195 13.60 2.35 -7.36
C ASP A 195 12.10 2.64 -7.55
N ASP A 196 11.42 1.82 -8.37
CA ASP A 196 9.98 1.94 -8.60
C ASP A 196 9.17 1.70 -7.31
N ALA A 197 9.51 0.67 -6.53
CA ALA A 197 8.86 0.38 -5.26
C ALA A 197 9.05 1.51 -4.22
N ARG A 198 10.24 2.10 -4.13
CA ARG A 198 10.52 3.24 -3.23
C ARG A 198 9.77 4.50 -3.66
N LEU A 199 9.78 4.80 -4.96
CA LEU A 199 9.05 5.96 -5.50
C LEU A 199 7.53 5.83 -5.26
N TYR A 200 7.01 4.63 -5.43
CA TYR A 200 5.61 4.31 -5.16
C TYR A 200 5.26 4.55 -3.69
N GLU A 201 6.06 4.01 -2.77
CA GLU A 201 5.84 4.17 -1.32
C GLU A 201 5.97 5.65 -0.89
N GLN A 202 6.96 6.38 -1.42
CA GLN A 202 7.10 7.81 -1.15
C GLN A 202 5.87 8.60 -1.63
N THR A 203 5.40 8.31 -2.85
CA THR A 203 4.20 8.97 -3.40
C THR A 203 2.97 8.69 -2.55
N ARG A 204 2.83 7.45 -2.06
CA ARG A 204 1.74 7.04 -1.15
C ARG A 204 1.79 7.82 0.16
N LEU A 205 2.97 7.88 0.79
CA LEU A 205 3.16 8.60 2.05
C LEU A 205 2.93 10.11 1.91
N ASP A 206 3.39 10.71 0.81
CA ASP A 206 3.17 12.13 0.51
C ASP A 206 1.68 12.42 0.30
N ALA A 207 0.96 11.55 -0.39
CA ALA A 207 -0.49 11.66 -0.58
C ALA A 207 -1.25 11.54 0.75
N GLU A 208 -0.94 10.56 1.58
CA GLU A 208 -1.53 10.40 2.91
C GLU A 208 -1.25 11.62 3.82
N GLN A 209 -0.02 12.13 3.81
CA GLN A 209 0.33 13.31 4.57
C GLN A 209 -0.44 14.55 4.08
N PHE A 210 -0.54 14.74 2.78
CA PHE A 210 -1.31 15.83 2.19
C PHE A 210 -2.79 15.74 2.59
N GLN A 211 -3.39 14.58 2.51
CA GLN A 211 -4.78 14.35 2.90
C GLN A 211 -5.02 14.65 4.39
N ARG A 212 -4.12 14.19 5.28
CA ARG A 212 -4.17 14.53 6.72
C ARG A 212 -4.10 16.04 7.00
N LEU A 213 -3.37 16.79 6.17
CA LEU A 213 -3.31 18.26 6.28
C LEU A 213 -4.62 18.93 5.85
N LEU A 214 -5.39 18.30 4.97
CA LEU A 214 -6.69 18.81 4.54
C LEU A 214 -7.79 18.57 5.57
N LEU A 215 -7.70 17.52 6.39
CA LEU A 215 -8.68 17.23 7.42
C LEU A 215 -8.52 18.17 8.64
N PRO A 216 -9.63 18.62 9.26
CA PRO A 216 -9.56 19.50 10.41
C PRO A 216 -9.10 18.75 11.66
N ARG A 217 -8.38 19.44 12.53
CA ARG A 217 -8.33 19.04 13.94
C ARG A 217 -9.62 19.51 14.59
N LEU A 218 -10.35 18.61 15.24
CA LEU A 218 -11.54 18.99 15.99
C LEU A 218 -11.14 19.99 17.09
N PRO A 219 -11.85 21.15 17.19
CA PRO A 219 -11.60 22.10 18.27
C PRO A 219 -12.12 21.56 19.60
N ASP A 220 -11.87 22.29 20.69
CA ASP A 220 -12.57 22.06 21.95
C ASP A 220 -14.07 22.33 21.76
N LEU A 221 -14.88 21.30 21.93
CA LEU A 221 -16.34 21.36 21.80
C LEU A 221 -17.06 21.30 23.14
N THR A 222 -16.35 21.52 24.26
CA THR A 222 -16.96 21.50 25.59
C THR A 222 -18.25 22.34 25.64
N PRO A 223 -19.41 21.77 26.11
CA PRO A 223 -19.52 20.57 26.94
C PRO A 223 -19.70 19.22 26.19
N PHE A 224 -19.70 19.21 24.88
CA PHE A 224 -19.80 18.00 24.06
C PHE A 224 -18.45 17.29 23.99
N THR A 225 -18.47 15.96 23.85
CA THR A 225 -17.29 15.17 23.50
C THR A 225 -17.36 14.79 22.02
N ALA A 226 -16.26 14.93 21.30
CA ALA A 226 -16.18 14.55 19.89
C ALA A 226 -14.96 13.65 19.64
N ALA A 227 -15.10 12.71 18.71
CA ALA A 227 -14.02 11.90 18.19
C ALA A 227 -14.24 11.66 16.69
N ALA A 228 -13.15 11.52 15.94
CA ALA A 228 -13.22 11.22 14.53
C ALA A 228 -12.11 10.23 14.13
N ALA A 229 -12.40 9.37 13.16
CA ALA A 229 -11.43 8.52 12.48
C ALA A 229 -11.52 8.76 10.98
N TYR A 230 -10.38 8.63 10.33
CA TYR A 230 -10.26 8.67 8.88
C TYR A 230 -9.31 7.56 8.43
N ARG A 231 -9.72 6.84 7.39
CA ARG A 231 -8.90 5.79 6.75
C ARG A 231 -8.91 6.06 5.25
N PRO A 232 -7.76 6.37 4.65
CA PRO A 232 -7.66 6.56 3.20
C PRO A 232 -7.85 5.23 2.47
N ALA A 233 -8.30 5.30 1.22
CA ALA A 233 -8.30 4.15 0.32
C ALA A 233 -6.90 3.55 0.19
N SER A 234 -6.83 2.22 0.02
CA SER A 234 -5.56 1.48 -0.02
C SER A 234 -4.79 1.67 -1.33
N SER A 235 -5.41 2.23 -2.36
CA SER A 235 -4.80 2.42 -3.68
C SER A 235 -3.91 3.66 -3.69
N PRO A 236 -2.63 3.52 -4.09
CA PRO A 236 -1.68 4.63 -4.09
C PRO A 236 -2.05 5.76 -5.02
N GLY A 237 -1.78 6.98 -4.57
CA GLY A 237 -2.11 8.19 -5.32
C GLY A 237 -3.60 8.55 -5.28
N HIS A 238 -4.44 7.76 -4.62
CA HIS A 238 -5.82 8.14 -4.33
C HIS A 238 -5.81 9.13 -3.16
N LEU A 239 -6.46 10.25 -3.38
CA LEU A 239 -6.73 11.29 -2.39
C LEU A 239 -8.24 11.36 -2.25
N GLY A 240 -8.77 11.03 -1.08
CA GLY A 240 -10.20 10.91 -0.89
C GLY A 240 -10.97 12.21 -0.94
N GLY A 241 -12.24 12.04 -1.30
CA GLY A 241 -13.27 13.07 -1.25
C GLY A 241 -13.92 13.23 0.11
N ASP A 242 -13.71 12.27 1.01
CA ASP A 242 -14.30 12.19 2.34
C ASP A 242 -13.79 13.28 3.29
N TRP A 243 -14.69 13.86 4.05
CA TRP A 243 -14.34 14.88 5.03
C TRP A 243 -15.34 14.98 6.17
N TYR A 244 -14.91 15.55 7.28
CA TYR A 244 -15.75 15.90 8.43
C TYR A 244 -15.33 17.24 9.01
N ASP A 245 -16.21 17.87 9.80
CA ASP A 245 -15.90 19.01 10.63
C ASP A 245 -16.89 19.12 11.81
N ALA A 246 -16.44 19.74 12.90
CA ALA A 246 -17.31 20.11 14.00
C ALA A 246 -16.83 21.39 14.67
N LEU A 247 -17.77 22.22 15.11
CA LEU A 247 -17.47 23.49 15.78
C LEU A 247 -18.61 23.90 16.73
N LEU A 248 -18.25 24.64 17.78
CA LEU A 248 -19.22 25.40 18.53
C LEU A 248 -19.57 26.68 17.77
N VAL A 249 -20.82 26.90 17.52
CA VAL A 249 -21.31 28.12 16.89
C VAL A 249 -21.62 29.19 17.94
N PRO A 250 -21.70 30.50 17.58
CA PRO A 250 -21.83 31.59 18.57
C PRO A 250 -23.03 31.47 19.52
N ASP A 251 -24.09 30.78 19.16
CA ASP A 251 -25.28 30.50 20.00
C ASP A 251 -25.13 29.28 20.91
N GLN A 252 -23.93 28.78 21.08
CA GLN A 252 -23.56 27.63 21.93
C GLN A 252 -24.08 26.27 21.43
N ALA A 253 -24.66 26.20 20.23
CA ALA A 253 -24.97 24.91 19.62
C ALA A 253 -23.68 24.26 19.09
N CYS A 254 -23.63 22.93 19.12
CA CYS A 254 -22.58 22.17 18.45
C CYS A 254 -23.03 21.83 17.03
N ALA A 255 -22.32 22.33 16.04
CA ALA A 255 -22.53 21.96 14.64
C ALA A 255 -21.54 20.87 14.24
N ALA A 256 -22.04 19.85 13.53
CA ALA A 256 -21.24 18.77 12.95
C ALA A 256 -21.61 18.57 11.49
N VAL A 257 -20.64 18.24 10.70
CA VAL A 257 -20.84 17.91 9.29
C VAL A 257 -19.91 16.79 8.87
N ILE A 258 -20.42 15.93 8.01
CA ILE A 258 -19.67 14.92 7.28
C ILE A 258 -20.11 14.99 5.82
N GLY A 259 -19.25 14.64 4.90
CA GLY A 259 -19.57 14.64 3.48
C GLY A 259 -18.55 13.87 2.67
N ASP A 260 -18.89 13.67 1.41
CA ASP A 260 -18.05 13.03 0.42
C ASP A 260 -18.18 13.74 -0.93
N VAL A 261 -17.06 13.99 -1.59
CA VAL A 261 -16.95 14.54 -2.95
C VAL A 261 -16.67 13.41 -3.91
N VAL A 262 -17.51 13.22 -4.90
CA VAL A 262 -17.34 12.17 -5.91
C VAL A 262 -15.96 12.24 -6.56
N GLY A 263 -15.20 11.14 -6.46
CA GLY A 263 -13.86 10.98 -7.01
C GLY A 263 -12.81 10.77 -5.92
N HIS A 264 -11.65 10.27 -6.34
CA HIS A 264 -10.56 9.88 -5.45
C HIS A 264 -9.21 10.37 -5.99
N ASP A 265 -9.19 11.57 -6.53
CA ASP A 265 -8.01 12.21 -7.11
C ASP A 265 -7.72 13.58 -6.45
N LEU A 266 -6.65 14.22 -6.90
CA LEU A 266 -6.26 15.55 -6.42
C LEU A 266 -7.37 16.61 -6.62
N GLN A 267 -8.21 16.44 -7.66
CA GLN A 267 -9.31 17.37 -7.93
C GLN A 267 -10.43 17.20 -6.90
N ALA A 268 -10.77 15.93 -6.55
CA ALA A 268 -11.74 15.63 -5.50
C ALA A 268 -11.27 16.17 -4.13
N ALA A 269 -10.00 15.95 -3.76
CA ALA A 269 -9.42 16.48 -2.52
C ALA A 269 -9.41 18.03 -2.49
N ALA A 270 -9.13 18.69 -3.60
CA ALA A 270 -9.19 20.15 -3.70
C ALA A 270 -10.63 20.68 -3.58
N ALA A 271 -11.59 20.03 -4.23
CA ALA A 271 -13.01 20.35 -4.13
C ALA A 271 -13.53 20.13 -2.70
N MET A 272 -13.17 19.01 -2.06
CA MET A 272 -13.47 18.71 -0.66
C MET A 272 -13.01 19.85 0.26
N ALA A 273 -11.75 20.30 0.12
CA ALA A 273 -11.23 21.39 0.94
C ALA A 273 -11.99 22.71 0.72
N GLN A 274 -12.42 23.01 -0.51
CA GLN A 274 -13.23 24.18 -0.83
C GLN A 274 -14.62 24.09 -0.19
N VAL A 275 -15.33 22.98 -0.43
CA VAL A 275 -16.68 22.74 0.12
C VAL A 275 -16.69 22.87 1.63
N ARG A 276 -15.77 22.18 2.31
CA ARG A 276 -15.64 22.20 3.77
C ARG A 276 -15.37 23.61 4.30
N ASN A 277 -14.41 24.33 3.72
CA ASN A 277 -14.07 25.66 4.20
C ASN A 277 -15.20 26.70 3.97
N MET A 278 -15.90 26.61 2.85
CA MET A 278 -17.08 27.44 2.60
C MET A 278 -18.19 27.13 3.61
N LEU A 279 -18.46 25.85 3.87
CA LEU A 279 -19.47 25.43 4.83
C LEU A 279 -19.11 25.89 6.25
N ARG A 280 -17.86 25.73 6.67
CA ARG A 280 -17.35 26.20 7.96
C ARG A 280 -17.57 27.70 8.15
N ALA A 281 -17.29 28.51 7.14
CA ALA A 281 -17.52 29.95 7.18
C ALA A 281 -19.01 30.29 7.30
N LEU A 282 -19.86 29.61 6.52
CA LEU A 282 -21.32 29.80 6.59
C LEU A 282 -21.91 29.40 7.95
N LEU A 283 -21.42 28.32 8.55
CA LEU A 283 -21.86 27.85 9.87
C LEU A 283 -21.50 28.83 10.98
N TYR A 284 -20.31 29.43 10.92
CA TYR A 284 -19.83 30.36 11.93
C TYR A 284 -20.56 31.72 11.88
N ASP A 285 -20.81 32.21 10.67
CA ASP A 285 -21.39 33.57 10.47
C ASP A 285 -22.92 33.58 10.60
N ARG A 286 -23.60 32.47 10.41
CA ARG A 286 -25.07 32.43 10.31
C ARG A 286 -25.71 31.54 11.37
N HIS A 287 -26.64 32.11 12.13
CA HIS A 287 -27.58 31.37 12.99
C HIS A 287 -28.75 30.82 12.14
N ALA A 288 -28.44 29.97 11.17
CA ALA A 288 -29.42 29.45 10.24
C ALA A 288 -29.67 27.94 10.47
N LEU A 289 -30.81 27.47 10.01
CA LEU A 289 -31.16 26.05 9.99
C LEU A 289 -30.21 25.26 9.07
N PRO A 290 -29.91 23.99 9.36
CA PRO A 290 -29.08 23.14 8.51
C PRO A 290 -29.46 23.17 7.03
N SER A 291 -30.78 23.02 6.73
CA SER A 291 -31.30 23.07 5.35
C SER A 291 -30.96 24.38 4.64
N ALA A 292 -31.07 25.52 5.34
CA ALA A 292 -30.78 26.84 4.78
C ALA A 292 -29.29 27.03 4.50
N VAL A 293 -28.42 26.51 5.37
CA VAL A 293 -26.96 26.55 5.19
C VAL A 293 -26.56 25.68 3.98
N LEU A 294 -27.07 24.43 3.89
CA LEU A 294 -26.80 23.55 2.76
C LEU A 294 -27.32 24.13 1.44
N ALA A 295 -28.52 24.71 1.42
CA ALA A 295 -29.06 25.36 0.23
C ALA A 295 -28.23 26.60 -0.20
N GLN A 296 -27.69 27.35 0.77
CA GLN A 296 -26.78 28.47 0.46
C GLN A 296 -25.45 27.99 -0.12
N LEU A 297 -24.88 26.94 0.47
CA LEU A 297 -23.64 26.32 -0.02
C LEU A 297 -23.82 25.83 -1.46
N ASP A 298 -24.87 25.09 -1.77
CA ASP A 298 -25.17 24.55 -3.09
C ASP A 298 -25.25 25.67 -4.17
N ARG A 299 -25.99 26.74 -3.87
CA ARG A 299 -26.04 27.91 -4.75
C ARG A 299 -24.67 28.57 -4.93
N THR A 300 -23.85 28.60 -3.86
CA THR A 300 -22.52 29.19 -3.91
C THR A 300 -21.59 28.35 -4.77
N LEU A 301 -21.58 27.04 -4.55
CA LEU A 301 -20.79 26.09 -5.36
C LEU A 301 -21.14 26.19 -6.84
N ASN A 302 -22.44 26.17 -7.17
CA ASN A 302 -22.91 26.32 -8.55
C ASN A 302 -22.51 27.66 -9.19
N ALA A 303 -22.32 28.71 -8.41
CA ALA A 303 -21.98 30.03 -8.94
C ALA A 303 -20.49 30.28 -9.14
N ILE A 304 -19.62 29.62 -8.37
CA ILE A 304 -18.19 30.00 -8.29
C ILE A 304 -17.21 28.81 -8.48
N THR A 305 -17.71 27.61 -8.63
CA THR A 305 -16.89 26.39 -8.87
C THR A 305 -17.41 25.63 -10.09
N ASP A 306 -16.69 24.57 -10.45
CA ASP A 306 -17.17 23.59 -11.46
C ASP A 306 -18.28 22.67 -10.93
N ASN A 307 -18.82 22.99 -9.74
CA ASN A 307 -19.96 22.35 -9.10
C ASN A 307 -19.79 20.82 -8.95
N PRO A 308 -18.80 20.36 -8.18
CA PRO A 308 -18.56 18.92 -7.99
C PRO A 308 -19.76 18.28 -7.28
N VAL A 309 -20.18 17.11 -7.75
CA VAL A 309 -21.20 16.33 -7.06
C VAL A 309 -20.65 15.93 -5.69
N THR A 310 -21.38 16.32 -4.66
CA THR A 310 -20.96 16.13 -3.26
C THR A 310 -22.14 15.73 -2.40
N THR A 311 -21.94 14.74 -1.54
CA THR A 311 -22.89 14.41 -0.49
C THR A 311 -22.49 15.08 0.82
N ALA A 312 -23.48 15.42 1.65
CA ALA A 312 -23.20 15.93 3.00
C ALA A 312 -24.39 15.71 3.95
N CYS A 313 -24.07 15.50 5.23
CA CYS A 313 -25.01 15.57 6.34
C CYS A 313 -24.53 16.65 7.31
N LEU A 314 -25.36 17.68 7.49
CA LEU A 314 -25.12 18.76 8.44
C LEU A 314 -26.10 18.65 9.60
N ALA A 315 -25.57 18.69 10.83
CA ALA A 315 -26.35 18.61 12.05
C ALA A 315 -26.00 19.75 13.02
N ARG A 316 -26.97 20.13 13.84
CA ARG A 316 -26.82 21.04 15.00
C ARG A 316 -27.41 20.38 16.22
N ILE A 317 -26.66 20.37 17.32
CA ILE A 317 -27.15 19.93 18.63
C ILE A 317 -27.27 21.16 19.51
N GLU A 318 -28.47 21.45 19.92
CA GLU A 318 -28.84 22.63 20.72
C GLU A 318 -29.59 22.22 22.00
N PRO A 319 -29.50 23.02 23.10
CA PRO A 319 -30.26 22.71 24.31
C PRO A 319 -31.78 22.78 24.05
N GLU A 320 -32.55 21.89 24.67
CA GLU A 320 -34.01 21.90 24.60
C GLU A 320 -34.62 22.56 25.83
N GLU A 321 -35.68 23.37 25.67
CA GLU A 321 -36.30 24.18 26.76
C GLU A 321 -36.76 23.31 27.95
N GLN A 322 -37.13 22.05 27.71
CA GLN A 322 -37.58 21.12 28.76
C GLN A 322 -36.47 20.30 29.40
N GLY A 323 -35.21 20.61 29.07
CA GLY A 323 -34.02 19.85 29.46
C GLY A 323 -33.69 18.75 28.46
N GLY A 324 -32.39 18.45 28.31
CA GLY A 324 -31.86 17.56 27.27
C GLY A 324 -31.37 18.35 26.05
N TRP A 325 -31.26 17.64 24.94
CA TRP A 325 -30.65 18.16 23.72
C TRP A 325 -31.56 17.88 22.52
N LYS A 326 -31.55 18.80 21.56
CA LYS A 326 -32.27 18.65 20.30
C LYS A 326 -31.28 18.57 19.17
N LEU A 327 -31.31 17.48 18.44
CA LEU A 327 -30.64 17.34 17.16
C LEU A 327 -31.55 17.87 16.06
N ARG A 328 -30.97 18.74 15.24
CA ARG A 328 -31.60 19.20 13.99
C ARG A 328 -30.61 18.90 12.86
N TRP A 329 -31.06 18.25 11.81
CA TRP A 329 -30.16 17.91 10.70
C TRP A 329 -30.84 18.06 9.34
N SER A 330 -30.02 18.15 8.31
CA SER A 330 -30.40 18.14 6.89
C SER A 330 -29.35 17.34 6.11
N THR A 331 -29.77 16.65 5.09
CA THR A 331 -28.85 15.87 4.23
C THR A 331 -28.84 16.41 2.80
N ALA A 332 -27.76 16.16 2.09
CA ALA A 332 -27.60 16.34 0.65
C ALA A 332 -27.14 15.01 0.06
N GLY A 333 -28.04 14.02 -0.07
CA GLY A 333 -27.71 12.71 -0.62
C GLY A 333 -26.81 11.81 0.25
N HIS A 334 -26.57 12.20 1.51
CA HIS A 334 -25.64 11.51 2.41
C HIS A 334 -26.38 10.51 3.32
N PRO A 335 -25.70 9.40 3.74
CA PRO A 335 -26.28 8.44 4.67
C PRO A 335 -26.81 9.08 5.98
N ALA A 336 -27.88 8.51 6.51
CA ALA A 336 -28.48 8.96 7.77
C ALA A 336 -27.57 8.65 8.97
N PRO A 337 -27.45 9.57 9.95
CA PRO A 337 -26.65 9.31 11.15
C PRO A 337 -27.21 8.17 12.00
N LEU A 338 -26.32 7.46 12.70
CA LEU A 338 -26.66 6.45 13.68
C LEU A 338 -26.67 7.08 15.09
N LEU A 339 -27.77 6.96 15.83
CA LEU A 339 -27.82 7.25 17.24
C LEU A 339 -27.44 6.02 18.07
N LEU A 340 -26.63 6.24 19.09
CA LEU A 340 -26.35 5.27 20.16
C LEU A 340 -26.77 5.88 21.48
N ALA A 341 -27.87 5.40 22.03
CA ALA A 341 -28.43 5.89 23.29
C ALA A 341 -27.64 5.35 24.51
N PRO A 342 -27.76 5.99 25.69
CA PRO A 342 -27.08 5.54 26.91
C PRO A 342 -27.45 4.11 27.35
N ASP A 343 -28.67 3.65 27.03
CA ASP A 343 -29.12 2.28 27.26
C ASP A 343 -28.60 1.26 26.24
N ARG A 344 -27.71 1.71 25.33
CA ARG A 344 -27.06 0.95 24.24
C ARG A 344 -27.98 0.58 23.08
N THR A 345 -29.18 1.15 23.02
CA THR A 345 -30.03 1.02 21.84
C THR A 345 -29.47 1.88 20.71
N THR A 346 -29.64 1.39 19.48
CA THR A 346 -29.22 2.10 18.26
C THR A 346 -30.42 2.40 17.39
N LEU A 347 -30.41 3.56 16.73
CA LEU A 347 -31.43 4.02 15.81
C LEU A 347 -30.81 4.80 14.65
N TYR A 348 -31.08 4.39 13.43
CA TYR A 348 -30.78 5.25 12.27
C TYR A 348 -31.81 6.37 12.17
N LEU A 349 -31.34 7.60 11.97
CA LEU A 349 -32.21 8.77 11.78
C LEU A 349 -32.71 8.80 10.34
N ASP A 350 -33.56 7.85 9.99
CA ASP A 350 -34.11 7.71 8.65
C ASP A 350 -34.91 8.95 8.26
N ALA A 351 -34.63 9.50 7.10
CA ALA A 351 -35.31 10.66 6.52
C ALA A 351 -35.24 10.55 5.00
N GLU A 352 -36.25 11.10 4.33
CA GLU A 352 -36.20 11.19 2.87
C GLU A 352 -35.03 12.07 2.44
N PRO A 353 -34.02 11.54 1.69
CA PRO A 353 -32.82 12.28 1.38
C PRO A 353 -33.08 13.37 0.34
N ASP A 354 -32.56 14.58 0.59
CA ASP A 354 -32.48 15.63 -0.40
C ASP A 354 -31.37 15.32 -1.43
N LEU A 355 -31.42 15.95 -2.62
CA LEU A 355 -30.44 15.72 -3.67
C LEU A 355 -29.01 16.10 -3.23
N PRO A 356 -27.98 15.41 -3.71
CA PRO A 356 -26.57 15.84 -3.57
C PRO A 356 -26.36 17.26 -4.08
N PHE A 357 -25.32 17.94 -3.60
CA PHE A 357 -24.84 19.18 -4.22
C PHE A 357 -24.42 18.94 -5.67
N GLY A 358 -24.55 19.94 -6.50
CA GLY A 358 -24.14 19.87 -7.88
C GLY A 358 -25.16 19.25 -8.83
N VAL A 359 -26.30 18.74 -8.34
CA VAL A 359 -27.35 18.14 -9.15
C VAL A 359 -28.38 19.20 -9.55
N ASP A 360 -29.07 19.82 -8.61
CA ASP A 360 -30.04 20.89 -8.84
C ASP A 360 -30.11 21.82 -7.63
N PRO A 361 -29.43 22.99 -7.65
CA PRO A 361 -29.38 23.92 -6.52
C PRO A 361 -30.72 24.66 -6.28
N THR A 362 -31.74 24.47 -7.11
CA THR A 362 -33.07 25.10 -6.96
C THR A 362 -34.03 24.26 -6.12
N GLN A 363 -33.71 23.00 -5.90
CA GLN A 363 -34.55 22.11 -5.10
C GLN A 363 -34.56 22.50 -3.61
N PRO A 364 -35.73 22.40 -2.94
CA PRO A 364 -35.80 22.67 -1.51
C PRO A 364 -35.01 21.65 -0.71
N ARG A 365 -34.48 22.07 0.43
CA ARG A 365 -33.84 21.19 1.41
C ARG A 365 -34.64 21.19 2.70
N HIS A 366 -34.68 20.06 3.40
CA HIS A 366 -35.56 19.83 4.55
C HIS A 366 -34.76 19.70 5.83
N ASP A 367 -35.30 20.24 6.93
CA ASP A 367 -34.77 20.00 8.27
C ASP A 367 -35.57 18.90 8.96
N HIS A 368 -34.83 18.02 9.61
CA HIS A 368 -35.37 16.98 10.47
C HIS A 368 -34.99 17.28 11.93
N THR A 369 -35.75 16.76 12.89
CA THR A 369 -35.45 16.98 14.31
C THR A 369 -35.66 15.70 15.13
N HIS A 370 -34.81 15.51 16.14
CA HIS A 370 -34.89 14.43 17.10
C HIS A 370 -34.44 14.90 18.49
N SER A 371 -35.19 14.55 19.56
CA SER A 371 -34.75 14.85 20.93
C SER A 371 -33.72 13.84 21.39
N LEU A 372 -32.62 14.31 21.97
CA LEU A 372 -31.54 13.48 22.46
C LEU A 372 -31.53 13.49 24.00
N SER A 373 -31.46 12.31 24.59
CA SER A 373 -31.18 12.17 26.02
C SER A 373 -29.72 12.55 26.33
N PRO A 374 -29.40 13.04 27.54
CA PRO A 374 -28.04 13.22 28.00
C PRO A 374 -27.22 11.93 27.84
N GLY A 375 -25.98 12.06 27.34
CA GLY A 375 -25.07 10.93 27.08
C GLY A 375 -25.34 10.18 25.77
N THR A 376 -26.28 10.62 24.93
CA THR A 376 -26.49 10.05 23.59
C THR A 376 -25.29 10.37 22.65
N THR A 377 -24.84 9.40 21.91
CA THR A 377 -23.81 9.57 20.86
C THR A 377 -24.48 9.58 19.48
N VAL A 378 -24.19 10.60 18.70
CA VAL A 378 -24.55 10.70 17.27
C VAL A 378 -23.33 10.32 16.44
N ILE A 379 -23.46 9.32 15.59
CA ILE A 379 -22.38 8.78 14.75
C ILE A 379 -22.71 9.11 13.30
N PHE A 380 -21.88 9.91 12.68
CA PHE A 380 -21.89 10.21 11.25
C PHE A 380 -20.81 9.39 10.59
N PHE A 381 -21.03 8.93 9.35
CA PHE A 381 -20.11 8.08 8.62
C PHE A 381 -20.30 8.24 7.11
N THR A 382 -19.24 8.05 6.34
CA THR A 382 -19.29 7.98 4.88
C THR A 382 -19.59 6.57 4.40
N ASP A 383 -19.94 6.42 3.15
CA ASP A 383 -20.36 5.15 2.54
C ASP A 383 -19.24 4.10 2.53
N GLY A 384 -17.94 4.51 2.40
CA GLY A 384 -16.81 3.60 2.52
C GLY A 384 -16.72 2.81 3.84
N LEU A 385 -17.46 3.22 4.89
CA LEU A 385 -17.60 2.41 6.10
C LEU A 385 -18.59 1.24 5.91
N VAL A 386 -19.67 1.42 5.16
CA VAL A 386 -20.79 0.46 5.08
C VAL A 386 -20.93 -0.21 3.73
N GLU A 387 -20.33 0.33 2.69
CA GLU A 387 -20.33 -0.26 1.36
C GLU A 387 -19.21 -1.31 1.21
N HIS A 388 -19.60 -2.41 0.55
CA HIS A 388 -18.66 -3.49 0.23
C HIS A 388 -19.13 -4.19 -1.05
N PRO A 389 -18.26 -4.44 -2.07
CA PRO A 389 -18.65 -4.98 -3.37
C PRO A 389 -19.41 -6.30 -3.35
N LYS A 390 -19.29 -7.06 -2.27
CA LYS A 390 -19.91 -8.40 -2.11
C LYS A 390 -21.08 -8.45 -1.12
N GLN A 391 -21.50 -7.31 -0.56
CA GLN A 391 -22.56 -7.25 0.45
C GLN A 391 -23.50 -6.10 0.15
N SER A 392 -24.75 -6.17 0.62
CA SER A 392 -25.66 -5.03 0.50
C SER A 392 -25.34 -3.95 1.53
N VAL A 393 -25.70 -2.71 1.24
CA VAL A 393 -25.54 -1.57 2.16
C VAL A 393 -26.29 -1.82 3.46
N GLU A 394 -27.47 -2.46 3.42
CA GLU A 394 -28.25 -2.81 4.60
C GLU A 394 -27.47 -3.71 5.56
N THR A 395 -26.71 -4.70 5.01
CA THR A 395 -25.84 -5.56 5.82
C THR A 395 -24.72 -4.77 6.49
N GLY A 396 -24.15 -3.79 5.79
CA GLY A 396 -23.14 -2.88 6.33
C GLY A 396 -23.72 -2.03 7.48
N LEU A 397 -24.88 -1.45 7.28
CA LEU A 397 -25.61 -0.67 8.31
C LEU A 397 -25.96 -1.50 9.55
N GLU A 398 -26.49 -2.71 9.39
CA GLU A 398 -26.80 -3.61 10.51
C GLU A 398 -25.54 -3.98 11.32
N ARG A 399 -24.43 -4.18 10.62
CA ARG A 399 -23.13 -4.47 11.25
C ARG A 399 -22.61 -3.26 12.02
N LEU A 400 -22.69 -2.06 11.46
CA LEU A 400 -22.29 -0.82 12.15
C LEU A 400 -23.09 -0.63 13.44
N ALA A 401 -24.40 -0.80 13.41
CA ALA A 401 -25.26 -0.72 14.59
C ALA A 401 -24.89 -1.78 15.65
N THR A 402 -24.59 -3.01 15.22
CA THR A 402 -24.17 -4.10 16.10
C THR A 402 -22.82 -3.78 16.76
N LEU A 403 -21.83 -3.29 15.99
CA LEU A 403 -20.53 -2.89 16.52
C LEU A 403 -20.64 -1.72 17.50
N ALA A 404 -21.43 -0.70 17.16
CA ALA A 404 -21.68 0.44 18.05
C ALA A 404 -22.29 0.00 19.40
N THR A 405 -23.28 -0.89 19.37
CA THR A 405 -23.88 -1.48 20.58
C THR A 405 -22.85 -2.26 21.41
N ALA A 406 -22.05 -3.10 20.76
CA ALA A 406 -21.04 -3.94 21.42
C ALA A 406 -19.94 -3.11 22.11
N HIS A 407 -19.61 -1.95 21.56
CA HIS A 407 -18.54 -1.09 22.05
C HIS A 407 -19.05 0.19 22.77
N ALA A 408 -20.34 0.28 23.07
CA ALA A 408 -20.98 1.46 23.69
C ALA A 408 -20.38 1.92 25.02
N SER A 409 -19.68 1.02 25.75
CA SER A 409 -19.04 1.33 27.04
C SER A 409 -17.63 1.92 26.93
N LEU A 410 -17.07 1.99 25.74
CA LEU A 410 -15.75 2.55 25.51
C LEU A 410 -15.75 4.09 25.60
N HIS A 411 -14.56 4.67 25.82
CA HIS A 411 -14.37 6.09 25.56
C HIS A 411 -14.68 6.40 24.08
N LEU A 412 -15.04 7.65 23.77
CA LEU A 412 -15.55 7.97 22.44
C LEU A 412 -14.51 7.75 21.35
N GLU A 413 -13.26 8.07 21.66
CA GLU A 413 -12.11 7.84 20.78
C GLU A 413 -11.93 6.34 20.48
N ASP A 414 -11.95 5.50 21.52
CA ASP A 414 -11.80 4.04 21.40
C ASP A 414 -12.99 3.41 20.65
N LEU A 415 -14.20 3.97 20.83
CA LEU A 415 -15.37 3.54 20.09
C LEU A 415 -15.18 3.80 18.60
N VAL A 416 -14.81 5.01 18.22
CA VAL A 416 -14.64 5.41 16.81
C VAL A 416 -13.52 4.59 16.14
N GLU A 417 -12.40 4.39 16.81
CA GLU A 417 -11.32 3.53 16.32
C GLU A 417 -11.78 2.07 16.17
N ALA A 418 -12.54 1.55 17.14
CA ALA A 418 -13.06 0.18 17.04
C ALA A 418 -14.07 0.01 15.89
N LEU A 419 -14.86 1.03 15.57
CA LEU A 419 -15.76 1.02 14.41
C LEU A 419 -14.95 1.03 13.10
N ALA A 420 -13.92 1.86 13.01
CA ALA A 420 -13.07 1.96 11.84
C ALA A 420 -12.27 0.67 11.57
N ASP A 421 -11.73 0.03 12.62
CA ASP A 421 -10.84 -1.12 12.47
C ASP A 421 -11.59 -2.46 12.32
N LYS A 422 -12.78 -2.58 12.93
CA LYS A 422 -13.53 -3.86 12.96
C LYS A 422 -14.59 -3.97 11.88
N HIS A 423 -14.95 -2.87 11.24
CA HIS A 423 -15.82 -2.93 10.09
C HIS A 423 -14.99 -3.42 8.88
N PRO A 424 -15.42 -4.45 8.16
CA PRO A 424 -14.68 -4.96 7.01
C PRO A 424 -14.86 -4.01 5.82
N SER A 425 -14.03 -2.98 5.75
CA SER A 425 -13.78 -2.23 4.52
C SER A 425 -12.88 -3.07 3.62
N ASP A 426 -13.11 -3.04 2.32
CA ASP A 426 -12.20 -3.66 1.34
C ASP A 426 -11.03 -2.73 0.95
N GLY A 427 -11.02 -1.51 1.50
CA GLY A 427 -10.00 -0.51 1.25
C GLY A 427 -10.07 0.13 -0.13
N HIS A 428 -11.18 -0.05 -0.87
CA HIS A 428 -11.35 0.55 -2.19
C HIS A 428 -11.76 2.02 -2.12
N ASP A 429 -12.41 2.43 -1.04
CA ASP A 429 -12.83 3.82 -0.81
C ASP A 429 -12.31 4.36 0.51
N ASP A 430 -12.28 5.68 0.62
CA ASP A 430 -12.00 6.35 1.87
C ASP A 430 -13.10 6.09 2.88
N MET A 431 -12.77 6.25 4.15
CA MET A 431 -13.73 6.11 5.24
C MET A 431 -13.53 7.23 6.24
N ALA A 432 -14.60 7.96 6.52
CA ALA A 432 -14.65 8.95 7.58
C ALA A 432 -15.74 8.60 8.60
N ILE A 433 -15.42 8.77 9.88
CA ILE A 433 -16.37 8.64 11.01
C ILE A 433 -16.20 9.90 11.86
N LEU A 434 -17.33 10.51 12.22
CA LEU A 434 -17.40 11.59 13.21
C LEU A 434 -18.46 11.21 14.26
N ALA A 435 -18.07 11.16 15.52
CA ALA A 435 -18.98 10.91 16.62
C ALA A 435 -19.05 12.11 17.58
N LEU A 436 -20.25 12.49 17.95
CA LEU A 436 -20.53 13.51 18.97
C LEU A 436 -21.35 12.92 20.10
N ARG A 437 -20.92 13.14 21.35
CA ARG A 437 -21.67 12.73 22.53
C ARG A 437 -22.17 13.94 23.29
N THR A 438 -23.48 13.95 23.57
CA THR A 438 -24.08 14.99 24.41
C THR A 438 -23.62 14.88 25.86
N PRO A 439 -23.52 15.98 26.60
CA PRO A 439 -23.21 15.94 28.02
C PRO A 439 -24.17 15.06 28.82
N HIS A 440 -23.71 14.51 29.95
CA HIS A 440 -24.52 13.67 30.84
C HIS A 440 -25.43 14.47 31.76
N THR A 441 -25.24 15.79 31.83
CA THR A 441 -26.05 16.69 32.67
C THR A 441 -26.37 17.97 31.92
#